data_557e5f54939f0d102abc9a35ceb33535
#
_entry.id   557e5f54939f0d102abc9a35ceb33535
#
_cell.length_a   1.000
_cell.length_b   1.000
_cell.length_c   1.000
_cell.angle_alpha   90.00
_cell.angle_beta   90.00
_cell.angle_gamma   90.00
#
_symmetry.space_group_name_H-M   'P 1'
#
loop_
_entity.id
_entity.type
_entity.pdbx_description
1 polymer ?
#
loop_
_entity_poly.entity_id
_entity_poly.type
_entity_poly.pdbx_seq_one_letter_code
_entity_poly.pdbx_strand_id
1 'polypeptide(L)'
;MIEYIKGELTELSPALATVEAAGVGYGLNISLTTYSALQGKRDVKLYVFESIREDAYVLYGFVSKKEREMFELLITVSGVGPNTARMMLSSMSVSELCNAISRGDERLIKGIKGIGKMTAQRIIVDLRDKIVALGIADEIPAGGSVAAPVNNAVRDEAVAALTMLGFAPAPTQKVVVAILTEQPDLPVEQVVKLALKQIK
;
A
#
# COMPACT_ATOMS: atom_id res chain seq x y z
N MET A 1 -6.38 3.90 -16.95
CA MET A 1 -5.57 3.29 -15.86
C MET A 1 -6.07 1.87 -15.63
N ILE A 2 -5.18 0.90 -15.59
CA ILE A 2 -5.51 -0.50 -15.25
C ILE A 2 -5.42 -0.64 -13.73
N GLU A 3 -6.57 -0.92 -13.08
CA GLU A 3 -6.62 -1.08 -11.61
C GLU A 3 -6.12 -2.45 -11.17
N TYR A 4 -6.54 -3.49 -11.86
CA TYR A 4 -6.08 -4.86 -11.63
C TYR A 4 -6.27 -5.72 -12.88
N ILE A 5 -5.54 -6.81 -12.94
CA ILE A 5 -5.74 -7.88 -13.92
C ILE A 5 -6.11 -9.16 -13.16
N LYS A 6 -7.20 -9.80 -13.57
CA LYS A 6 -7.64 -11.09 -13.03
C LYS A 6 -7.70 -12.09 -14.17
N GLY A 7 -7.01 -13.22 -14.01
CA GLY A 7 -6.96 -14.25 -15.04
C GLY A 7 -6.07 -15.43 -14.64
N GLU A 8 -5.71 -16.22 -15.64
CA GLU A 8 -4.87 -17.39 -15.47
C GLU A 8 -3.38 -16.97 -15.45
N LEU A 9 -2.63 -17.47 -14.48
CA LEU A 9 -1.18 -17.29 -14.40
C LEU A 9 -0.52 -18.29 -15.36
N THR A 10 -0.11 -17.82 -16.53
CA THR A 10 0.46 -18.66 -17.60
C THR A 10 1.96 -18.83 -17.46
N GLU A 11 2.66 -17.79 -16.98
CA GLU A 11 4.09 -17.84 -16.74
C GLU A 11 4.44 -17.14 -15.42
N LEU A 12 5.39 -17.71 -14.69
CA LEU A 12 5.88 -17.14 -13.44
C LEU A 12 7.39 -17.31 -13.33
N SER A 13 8.07 -16.18 -13.15
CA SER A 13 9.49 -16.11 -12.82
C SER A 13 9.70 -15.18 -11.62
N PRO A 14 10.88 -15.17 -10.95
CA PRO A 14 11.13 -14.34 -9.79
C PRO A 14 10.88 -12.83 -9.97
N ALA A 15 10.88 -12.34 -11.21
CA ALA A 15 10.76 -10.92 -11.51
C ALA A 15 9.61 -10.58 -12.44
N LEU A 16 8.93 -11.58 -13.02
CA LEU A 16 7.86 -11.39 -14.01
C LEU A 16 6.78 -12.45 -13.82
N ALA A 17 5.53 -12.02 -13.90
CA ALA A 17 4.36 -12.88 -14.00
C ALA A 17 3.59 -12.52 -15.27
N THR A 18 3.18 -13.52 -16.06
CA THR A 18 2.26 -13.33 -17.19
C THR A 18 0.90 -13.83 -16.79
N VAL A 19 -0.08 -12.90 -16.80
CA VAL A 19 -1.48 -13.19 -16.48
C VAL A 19 -2.29 -13.06 -17.76
N GLU A 20 -2.94 -14.15 -18.16
CA GLU A 20 -3.84 -14.14 -19.32
C GLU A 20 -5.25 -13.80 -18.87
N ALA A 21 -5.82 -12.77 -19.48
CA ALA A 21 -7.21 -12.35 -19.29
C ALA A 21 -7.87 -12.14 -20.65
N ALA A 22 -8.95 -12.86 -20.92
CA ALA A 22 -9.71 -12.79 -22.17
C ALA A 22 -8.84 -12.97 -23.44
N GLY A 23 -7.87 -13.88 -23.42
CA GLY A 23 -6.98 -14.18 -24.55
C GLY A 23 -5.82 -13.18 -24.74
N VAL A 24 -5.64 -12.25 -23.80
CA VAL A 24 -4.51 -11.30 -23.79
C VAL A 24 -3.58 -11.61 -22.62
N GLY A 25 -2.30 -11.86 -22.91
CA GLY A 25 -1.25 -12.06 -21.90
C GLY A 25 -0.63 -10.73 -21.45
N TYR A 26 -0.77 -10.42 -20.16
CA TYR A 26 -0.19 -9.22 -19.54
C TYR A 26 1.08 -9.59 -18.78
N GLY A 27 2.23 -9.09 -19.23
CA GLY A 27 3.51 -9.23 -18.53
C GLY A 27 3.65 -8.19 -17.41
N LEU A 28 3.70 -8.65 -16.15
CA LEU A 28 3.74 -7.81 -14.97
C LEU A 28 5.07 -7.98 -14.25
N ASN A 29 5.81 -6.90 -14.06
CA ASN A 29 6.99 -6.91 -13.19
C ASN A 29 6.56 -7.05 -11.74
N ILE A 30 7.10 -8.02 -11.02
CA ILE A 30 6.70 -8.35 -9.65
C ILE A 30 7.88 -8.31 -8.67
N SER A 31 7.58 -8.16 -7.38
CA SER A 31 8.52 -8.33 -6.28
C SER A 31 8.75 -9.82 -5.99
N LEU A 32 9.82 -10.17 -5.27
CA LEU A 32 10.02 -11.54 -4.78
C LEU A 32 8.94 -11.95 -3.78
N THR A 33 8.40 -11.02 -3.01
CA THR A 33 7.27 -11.26 -2.10
C THR A 33 6.03 -11.67 -2.91
N THR A 34 5.69 -10.91 -3.96
CA THR A 34 4.61 -11.26 -4.89
C THR A 34 4.87 -12.60 -5.58
N TYR A 35 6.10 -12.86 -6.06
CA TYR A 35 6.48 -14.15 -6.65
C TYR A 35 6.19 -15.33 -5.70
N SER A 36 6.65 -15.23 -4.46
CA SER A 36 6.42 -16.27 -3.45
C SER A 36 4.93 -16.50 -3.18
N ALA A 37 4.14 -15.42 -3.15
CA ALA A 37 2.69 -15.49 -2.94
C ALA A 37 1.93 -16.09 -4.14
N LEU A 38 2.50 -16.09 -5.34
CA LEU A 38 1.89 -16.62 -6.57
C LEU A 38 2.25 -18.08 -6.83
N GLN A 39 3.29 -18.61 -6.18
CA GLN A 39 3.71 -20.01 -6.40
C GLN A 39 2.55 -20.99 -6.17
N GLY A 40 2.36 -21.90 -7.12
CA GLY A 40 1.31 -22.92 -7.08
C GLY A 40 -0.12 -22.42 -7.34
N LYS A 41 -0.29 -21.13 -7.64
CA LYS A 41 -1.60 -20.57 -8.01
C LYS A 41 -1.78 -20.62 -9.53
N ARG A 42 -3.01 -20.91 -9.95
CA ARG A 42 -3.41 -20.88 -11.37
C ARG A 42 -4.22 -19.63 -11.68
N ASP A 43 -5.23 -19.35 -10.88
CA ASP A 43 -6.07 -18.18 -11.02
C ASP A 43 -5.62 -17.09 -10.05
N VAL A 44 -5.28 -15.92 -10.58
CA VAL A 44 -4.73 -14.83 -9.78
C VAL A 44 -5.44 -13.51 -10.08
N LYS A 45 -5.37 -12.61 -9.11
CA LYS A 45 -5.70 -11.20 -9.26
C LYS A 45 -4.51 -10.39 -8.80
N LEU A 46 -3.95 -9.58 -9.68
CA LEU A 46 -2.86 -8.65 -9.37
C LEU A 46 -3.32 -7.21 -9.55
N TYR A 47 -3.09 -6.38 -8.55
CA TYR A 47 -3.24 -4.94 -8.68
C TYR A 47 -2.11 -4.39 -9.51
N VAL A 48 -2.38 -3.36 -10.31
CA VAL A 48 -1.45 -2.89 -11.33
C VAL A 48 -1.06 -1.44 -11.09
N PHE A 49 0.21 -1.16 -11.32
CA PHE A 49 0.73 0.18 -11.54
C PHE A 49 1.30 0.27 -12.95
N GLU A 50 0.90 1.30 -13.70
CA GLU A 50 1.34 1.56 -15.06
C GLU A 50 2.46 2.61 -15.05
N SER A 51 3.64 2.22 -15.50
CA SER A 51 4.75 3.15 -15.72
C SER A 51 4.84 3.45 -17.22
N ILE A 52 4.27 4.57 -17.62
CA ILE A 52 4.24 5.01 -19.01
C ILE A 52 5.30 6.08 -19.21
N ARG A 53 6.20 5.88 -20.16
CA ARG A 53 7.23 6.83 -20.60
C ARG A 53 7.20 6.91 -22.12
N GLU A 54 7.91 7.85 -22.69
CA GLU A 54 8.00 8.01 -24.15
C GLU A 54 8.53 6.75 -24.84
N ASP A 55 9.45 6.03 -24.19
CA ASP A 55 10.17 4.88 -24.72
C ASP A 55 9.75 3.53 -24.11
N ALA A 56 8.84 3.52 -23.13
CA ALA A 56 8.47 2.31 -22.41
C ALA A 56 7.07 2.36 -21.81
N TYR A 57 6.35 1.24 -21.93
CA TYR A 57 5.11 0.97 -21.20
C TYR A 57 5.30 -0.30 -20.38
N VAL A 58 5.42 -0.13 -19.07
CA VAL A 58 5.76 -1.20 -18.13
C VAL A 58 4.67 -1.35 -17.08
N LEU A 59 4.19 -2.58 -16.90
CA LEU A 59 3.25 -2.92 -15.83
C LEU A 59 3.98 -3.50 -14.63
N TYR A 60 3.60 -3.06 -13.45
CA TYR A 60 4.02 -3.62 -12.16
C TYR A 60 2.82 -4.27 -11.49
N GLY A 61 2.99 -5.50 -10.97
CA GLY A 61 1.93 -6.30 -10.38
C GLY A 61 2.14 -6.56 -8.89
N PHE A 62 1.05 -6.48 -8.10
CA PHE A 62 1.05 -6.59 -6.66
C PHE A 62 -0.10 -7.49 -6.18
N VAL A 63 0.12 -8.30 -5.15
CA VAL A 63 -0.91 -9.20 -4.60
C VAL A 63 -1.96 -8.45 -3.76
N SER A 64 -1.63 -7.25 -3.27
CA SER A 64 -2.54 -6.45 -2.46
C SER A 64 -2.51 -4.98 -2.86
N LYS A 65 -3.60 -4.25 -2.54
CA LYS A 65 -3.66 -2.79 -2.70
C LYS A 65 -2.59 -2.10 -1.85
N LYS A 66 -2.39 -2.55 -0.60
CA LYS A 66 -1.38 -1.99 0.32
C LYS A 66 0.03 -2.09 -0.25
N GLU A 67 0.37 -3.20 -0.94
CA GLU A 67 1.68 -3.35 -1.58
C GLU A 67 1.84 -2.35 -2.75
N ARG A 68 0.79 -2.14 -3.56
CA ARG A 68 0.78 -1.14 -4.63
C ARG A 68 0.89 0.28 -4.06
N GLU A 69 0.11 0.63 -3.04
CA GLU A 69 0.14 1.93 -2.39
C GLU A 69 1.53 2.24 -1.81
N MET A 70 2.16 1.27 -1.16
CA MET A 70 3.54 1.42 -0.70
C MET A 70 4.51 1.65 -1.86
N PHE A 71 4.37 0.91 -2.97
CA PHE A 71 5.17 1.12 -4.17
C PHE A 71 4.98 2.53 -4.72
N GLU A 72 3.73 3.00 -4.84
CA GLU A 72 3.39 4.35 -5.31
C GLU A 72 4.00 5.43 -4.41
N LEU A 73 3.95 5.26 -3.10
CA LEU A 73 4.62 6.16 -2.16
C LEU A 73 6.13 6.19 -2.36
N LEU A 74 6.76 5.02 -2.48
CA LEU A 74 8.21 4.92 -2.65
C LEU A 74 8.70 5.65 -3.90
N ILE A 75 7.99 5.52 -5.02
CA ILE A 75 8.39 6.20 -6.28
C ILE A 75 8.18 7.71 -6.26
N THR A 76 7.45 8.27 -5.29
CA THR A 76 7.39 9.73 -5.11
C THR A 76 8.67 10.32 -4.53
N VAL A 77 9.52 9.49 -3.93
CA VAL A 77 10.77 9.94 -3.31
C VAL A 77 11.85 10.14 -4.37
N SER A 78 12.46 11.31 -4.38
CA SER A 78 13.56 11.62 -5.30
C SER A 78 14.73 10.62 -5.12
N GLY A 79 15.11 9.96 -6.21
CA GLY A 79 16.15 8.92 -6.23
C GLY A 79 15.62 7.49 -6.04
N VAL A 80 14.30 7.32 -5.93
CA VAL A 80 13.66 6.00 -5.91
C VAL A 80 12.83 5.83 -7.18
N GLY A 81 13.34 5.06 -8.12
CA GLY A 81 12.60 4.68 -9.33
C GLY A 81 11.80 3.39 -9.13
N PRO A 82 10.93 3.01 -10.10
CA PRO A 82 10.10 1.82 -10.01
C PRO A 82 10.87 0.53 -9.72
N ASN A 83 12.04 0.33 -10.34
CA ASN A 83 12.88 -0.82 -10.07
C ASN A 83 13.45 -0.84 -8.65
N THR A 84 13.82 0.33 -8.11
CA THR A 84 14.29 0.45 -6.72
C THR A 84 13.16 0.16 -5.75
N ALA A 85 11.97 0.71 -5.96
CA ALA A 85 10.79 0.44 -5.14
C ALA A 85 10.43 -1.06 -5.16
N ARG A 86 10.47 -1.73 -6.34
CA ARG A 86 10.27 -3.17 -6.46
C ARG A 86 11.32 -3.98 -5.68
N MET A 87 12.59 -3.55 -5.70
CA MET A 87 13.65 -4.18 -4.91
C MET A 87 13.42 -4.01 -3.40
N MET A 88 12.94 -2.86 -2.96
CA MET A 88 12.56 -2.64 -1.56
C MET A 88 11.47 -3.60 -1.12
N LEU A 89 10.39 -3.73 -1.90
CA LEU A 89 9.29 -4.68 -1.66
C LEU A 89 9.70 -6.15 -1.80
N SER A 90 10.80 -6.43 -2.49
CA SER A 90 11.40 -7.77 -2.55
C SER A 90 12.26 -8.10 -1.33
N SER A 91 12.80 -7.08 -0.67
CA SER A 91 13.70 -7.22 0.47
C SER A 91 12.97 -7.19 1.80
N MET A 92 11.82 -6.53 1.87
CA MET A 92 11.05 -6.30 3.09
C MET A 92 9.55 -6.32 2.77
N SER A 93 8.76 -6.86 3.68
CA SER A 93 7.30 -6.74 3.63
C SER A 93 6.86 -5.27 3.80
N VAL A 94 5.62 -4.96 3.42
CA VAL A 94 5.03 -3.63 3.62
C VAL A 94 5.10 -3.21 5.10
N SER A 95 4.76 -4.13 6.02
CA SER A 95 4.79 -3.88 7.47
C SER A 95 6.20 -3.58 7.98
N GLU A 96 7.23 -4.31 7.52
CA GLU A 96 8.62 -4.06 7.88
C GLU A 96 9.12 -2.72 7.36
N LEU A 97 8.76 -2.35 6.11
CA LEU A 97 9.06 -1.04 5.54
C LEU A 97 8.42 0.09 6.33
N CYS A 98 7.13 -0.04 6.66
CA CYS A 98 6.40 0.93 7.50
C CYS A 98 7.09 1.11 8.85
N ASN A 99 7.46 0.01 9.50
CA ASN A 99 8.17 0.03 10.78
C ASN A 99 9.53 0.72 10.69
N ALA A 100 10.31 0.37 9.67
CA ALA A 100 11.64 0.97 9.47
C ALA A 100 11.56 2.47 9.23
N ILE A 101 10.59 2.92 8.41
CA ILE A 101 10.39 4.34 8.11
C ILE A 101 9.86 5.09 9.35
N SER A 102 8.86 4.55 10.05
CA SER A 102 8.26 5.18 11.23
C SER A 102 9.28 5.34 12.38
N ARG A 103 10.15 4.34 12.57
CA ARG A 103 11.22 4.37 13.57
C ARG A 103 12.44 5.18 13.14
N GLY A 104 12.53 5.57 11.86
CA GLY A 104 13.69 6.26 11.31
C GLY A 104 14.93 5.36 11.21
N ASP A 105 14.74 4.04 10.98
CA ASP A 105 15.85 3.09 10.90
C ASP A 105 16.57 3.18 9.55
N GLU A 106 17.46 4.19 9.46
CA GLU A 106 18.28 4.43 8.28
C GLU A 106 19.14 3.21 7.92
N ARG A 107 19.63 2.45 8.92
CA ARG A 107 20.51 1.30 8.68
C ARG A 107 19.79 0.20 7.91
N LEU A 108 18.57 -0.09 8.31
CA LEU A 108 17.75 -1.12 7.69
C LEU A 108 17.43 -0.76 6.22
N ILE A 109 17.00 0.48 5.99
CA ILE A 109 16.65 0.96 4.63
C ILE A 109 17.90 1.02 3.73
N LYS A 110 19.03 1.51 4.24
CA LYS A 110 20.31 1.54 3.52
C LYS A 110 20.85 0.14 3.20
N GLY A 111 20.50 -0.87 3.98
CA GLY A 111 20.88 -2.27 3.74
C GLY A 111 20.31 -2.82 2.43
N ILE A 112 19.28 -2.20 1.87
CA ILE A 112 18.67 -2.60 0.61
C ILE A 112 19.59 -2.19 -0.55
N LYS A 113 19.90 -3.15 -1.43
CA LYS A 113 20.79 -2.91 -2.58
C LYS A 113 20.27 -1.75 -3.45
N GLY A 114 21.14 -0.82 -3.77
CA GLY A 114 20.81 0.34 -4.60
C GLY A 114 20.31 1.57 -3.83
N ILE A 115 20.19 1.49 -2.49
CA ILE A 115 19.80 2.62 -1.64
C ILE A 115 21.02 3.17 -0.91
N GLY A 116 21.42 4.39 -1.26
CA GLY A 116 22.46 5.13 -0.56
C GLY A 116 21.95 5.83 0.70
N LYS A 117 22.88 6.33 1.53
CA LYS A 117 22.56 7.06 2.76
C LYS A 117 21.56 8.20 2.55
N MET A 118 21.81 9.06 1.55
CA MET A 118 20.96 10.21 1.25
C MET A 118 19.55 9.80 0.82
N THR A 119 19.43 8.72 0.03
CA THR A 119 18.14 8.20 -0.41
C THR A 119 17.37 7.59 0.77
N ALA A 120 18.05 6.84 1.67
CA ALA A 120 17.43 6.29 2.87
C ALA A 120 16.87 7.40 3.78
N GLN A 121 17.63 8.47 3.99
CA GLN A 121 17.18 9.63 4.77
C GLN A 121 15.96 10.31 4.14
N ARG A 122 15.96 10.51 2.81
CA ARG A 122 14.82 11.10 2.09
C ARG A 122 13.57 10.22 2.23
N ILE A 123 13.70 8.90 2.06
CA ILE A 123 12.59 7.96 2.24
C ILE A 123 11.95 8.14 3.62
N ILE A 124 12.77 8.23 4.67
CA ILE A 124 12.27 8.41 6.04
C ILE A 124 11.55 9.75 6.18
N VAL A 125 12.17 10.84 5.74
CA VAL A 125 11.61 12.19 5.89
C VAL A 125 10.33 12.36 5.08
N ASP A 126 10.33 11.93 3.81
CA ASP A 126 9.23 12.17 2.88
C ASP A 126 8.01 11.26 3.14
N LEU A 127 8.23 10.06 3.70
CA LEU A 127 7.17 9.05 3.82
C LEU A 127 6.66 8.84 5.25
N ARG A 128 7.38 9.27 6.29
CA ARG A 128 6.99 9.03 7.68
C ARG A 128 5.56 9.46 7.98
N ASP A 129 5.22 10.71 7.64
CA ASP A 129 3.88 11.25 7.92
C ASP A 129 2.82 10.66 6.99
N LYS A 130 3.18 10.34 5.74
CA LYS A 130 2.28 9.75 4.75
C LYS A 130 1.86 8.33 5.11
N ILE A 131 2.79 7.52 5.62
CA ILE A 131 2.53 6.13 6.04
C ILE A 131 1.55 6.10 7.22
N VAL A 132 1.72 7.02 8.18
CA VAL A 132 0.79 7.17 9.32
C VAL A 132 -0.59 7.60 8.84
N ALA A 133 -0.65 8.57 7.90
CA ALA A 133 -1.92 9.08 7.38
C ALA A 133 -2.72 8.05 6.59
N LEU A 134 -2.05 7.10 5.91
CA LEU A 134 -2.69 6.06 5.10
C LEU A 134 -3.09 4.80 5.90
N GLY A 135 -2.84 4.78 7.22
CA GLY A 135 -3.17 3.61 8.06
C GLY A 135 -2.43 2.32 7.66
N ILE A 136 -1.39 2.41 6.83
CA ILE A 136 -0.59 1.26 6.41
C ILE A 136 0.19 0.68 7.60
N ALA A 137 0.40 1.51 8.63
CA ALA A 137 1.12 1.16 9.86
C ALA A 137 0.25 0.43 10.92
N ASP A 138 -1.06 0.38 10.77
CA ASP A 138 -1.99 -0.02 11.85
C ASP A 138 -2.14 -1.54 12.07
N GLU A 139 -1.33 -2.38 11.43
CA GLU A 139 -1.25 -3.82 11.71
C GLU A 139 -0.06 -4.21 12.62
N ILE A 140 0.53 -3.23 13.31
CA ILE A 140 1.57 -3.54 14.29
C ILE A 140 0.89 -3.76 15.63
N PRO A 141 1.02 -4.94 16.27
CA PRO A 141 0.68 -5.07 17.68
C PRO A 141 1.66 -4.22 18.49
N ALA A 142 1.33 -2.96 18.71
CA ALA A 142 1.96 -2.17 19.75
C ALA A 142 1.63 -2.86 21.07
N GLY A 143 2.64 -3.40 21.73
CA GLY A 143 2.49 -3.97 23.06
C GLY A 143 1.84 -2.96 24.00
N GLY A 144 0.67 -3.32 24.51
CA GLY A 144 0.06 -2.71 25.67
C GLY A 144 -0.80 -1.46 25.43
N SER A 145 -2.06 -1.66 25.04
CA SER A 145 -3.22 -1.00 25.64
C SER A 145 -4.49 -1.70 25.10
N VAL A 146 -5.30 -2.22 25.99
CA VAL A 146 -6.59 -2.87 25.67
C VAL A 146 -7.56 -1.77 25.31
N ALA A 147 -7.64 -1.40 24.04
CA ALA A 147 -8.78 -0.65 23.49
C ALA A 147 -9.69 -1.66 22.77
N ALA A 148 -11.00 -1.55 22.99
CA ALA A 148 -12.03 -2.40 22.39
C ALA A 148 -11.83 -2.55 20.87
N PRO A 149 -12.24 -3.68 20.24
CA PRO A 149 -12.04 -3.91 18.82
C PRO A 149 -12.89 -2.93 18.00
N VAL A 150 -12.30 -1.81 17.64
CA VAL A 150 -12.84 -0.95 16.60
C VAL A 150 -12.79 -1.75 15.30
N ASN A 151 -13.91 -1.84 14.61
CA ASN A 151 -13.99 -2.54 13.32
C ASN A 151 -13.13 -1.80 12.29
N ASN A 152 -11.88 -2.21 12.16
CA ASN A 152 -10.88 -1.57 11.32
C ASN A 152 -11.32 -1.49 9.85
N ALA A 153 -12.08 -2.49 9.37
CA ALA A 153 -12.59 -2.49 8.00
C ALA A 153 -13.58 -1.32 7.78
N VAL A 154 -14.51 -1.10 8.70
CA VAL A 154 -15.49 0.01 8.64
C VAL A 154 -14.78 1.36 8.74
N ARG A 155 -13.77 1.47 9.61
CA ARG A 155 -12.96 2.69 9.75
C ARG A 155 -12.26 3.05 8.42
N ASP A 156 -11.55 2.09 7.85
CA ASP A 156 -10.73 2.31 6.66
C ASP A 156 -11.59 2.65 5.45
N GLU A 157 -12.73 1.97 5.31
CA GLU A 157 -13.69 2.24 4.25
C GLU A 157 -14.36 3.62 4.41
N ALA A 158 -14.72 4.02 5.62
CA ALA A 158 -15.30 5.34 5.89
C ALA A 158 -14.30 6.48 5.64
N VAL A 159 -13.04 6.31 6.06
CA VAL A 159 -11.96 7.29 5.79
C VAL A 159 -11.69 7.40 4.30
N ALA A 160 -11.62 6.28 3.58
CA ALA A 160 -11.42 6.28 2.13
C ALA A 160 -12.56 7.01 1.41
N ALA A 161 -13.82 6.72 1.76
CA ALA A 161 -14.98 7.38 1.18
C ALA A 161 -14.96 8.90 1.37
N LEU A 162 -14.66 9.38 2.60
CA LEU A 162 -14.59 10.80 2.91
C LEU A 162 -13.41 11.49 2.20
N THR A 163 -12.29 10.81 2.06
CA THR A 163 -11.14 11.33 1.31
C THR A 163 -11.46 11.47 -0.19
N MET A 164 -12.18 10.52 -0.76
CA MET A 164 -12.67 10.61 -2.15
C MET A 164 -13.68 11.75 -2.34
N LEU A 165 -14.40 12.15 -1.29
CA LEU A 165 -15.28 13.33 -1.28
C LEU A 165 -14.53 14.65 -1.10
N GLY A 166 -13.18 14.61 -0.98
CA GLY A 166 -12.33 15.79 -0.93
C GLY A 166 -11.95 16.28 0.47
N PHE A 167 -12.27 15.52 1.52
CA PHE A 167 -11.87 15.87 2.88
C PHE A 167 -10.41 15.44 3.16
N ALA A 168 -9.69 16.26 3.94
CA ALA A 168 -8.31 15.96 4.31
C ALA A 168 -8.23 14.68 5.19
N PRO A 169 -7.30 13.75 4.92
CA PRO A 169 -7.23 12.45 5.60
C PRO A 169 -7.09 12.53 7.13
N ALA A 170 -6.21 13.42 7.63
CA ALA A 170 -5.91 13.50 9.07
C ALA A 170 -7.11 13.93 9.96
N PRO A 171 -7.87 14.99 9.63
CA PRO A 171 -9.09 15.32 10.39
C PRO A 171 -10.18 14.26 10.21
N THR A 172 -10.31 13.69 9.03
CA THR A 172 -11.29 12.63 8.73
C THR A 172 -11.07 11.40 9.61
N GLN A 173 -9.84 10.93 9.71
CA GLN A 173 -9.48 9.77 10.53
C GLN A 173 -9.81 10.01 12.02
N LYS A 174 -9.52 11.19 12.55
CA LYS A 174 -9.85 11.54 13.95
C LYS A 174 -11.34 11.47 14.22
N VAL A 175 -12.16 12.03 13.32
CA VAL A 175 -13.62 12.05 13.47
C VAL A 175 -14.20 10.65 13.35
N VAL A 176 -13.76 9.85 12.36
CA VAL A 176 -14.23 8.47 12.18
C VAL A 176 -13.89 7.60 13.37
N VAL A 177 -12.67 7.70 13.90
CA VAL A 177 -12.24 6.95 15.11
C VAL A 177 -13.08 7.36 16.32
N ALA A 178 -13.35 8.64 16.54
CA ALA A 178 -14.20 9.11 17.63
C ALA A 178 -15.61 8.52 17.53
N ILE A 179 -16.23 8.53 16.34
CA ILE A 179 -17.56 7.95 16.09
C ILE A 179 -17.58 6.45 16.40
N LEU A 180 -16.59 5.71 15.91
CA LEU A 180 -16.52 4.25 16.10
C LEU A 180 -16.10 3.85 17.53
N THR A 181 -15.47 4.75 18.28
CA THR A 181 -15.21 4.54 19.72
C THR A 181 -16.49 4.65 20.54
N GLU A 182 -17.39 5.57 20.16
CA GLU A 182 -18.69 5.73 20.84
C GLU A 182 -19.71 4.67 20.36
N GLN A 183 -19.66 4.28 19.11
CA GLN A 183 -20.61 3.37 18.46
C GLN A 183 -19.87 2.37 17.55
N PRO A 184 -19.30 1.28 18.10
CA PRO A 184 -18.43 0.35 17.37
C PRO A 184 -19.11 -0.45 16.25
N ASP A 185 -20.43 -0.65 16.34
CA ASP A 185 -21.20 -1.52 15.44
C ASP A 185 -21.88 -0.74 14.29
N LEU A 186 -21.56 0.54 14.11
CA LEU A 186 -22.16 1.33 13.05
C LEU A 186 -21.69 0.85 11.66
N PRO A 187 -22.62 0.73 10.69
CA PRO A 187 -22.25 0.47 9.30
C PRO A 187 -21.58 1.70 8.69
N VAL A 188 -20.70 1.46 7.70
CA VAL A 188 -19.89 2.49 7.00
C VAL A 188 -20.71 3.71 6.59
N GLU A 189 -21.88 3.49 6.01
CA GLU A 189 -22.78 4.55 5.53
C GLU A 189 -23.20 5.52 6.63
N GLN A 190 -23.48 5.00 7.84
CA GLN A 190 -23.85 5.81 8.96
C GLN A 190 -22.65 6.56 9.56
N VAL A 191 -21.47 5.92 9.61
CA VAL A 191 -20.22 6.55 10.02
C VAL A 191 -19.88 7.73 9.10
N VAL A 192 -19.94 7.53 7.79
CA VAL A 192 -19.71 8.60 6.79
C VAL A 192 -20.72 9.75 6.98
N LYS A 193 -22.01 9.44 7.16
CA LYS A 193 -23.07 10.45 7.36
C LYS A 193 -22.89 11.27 8.64
N LEU A 194 -22.43 10.64 9.71
CA LEU A 194 -22.12 11.32 10.96
C LEU A 194 -20.86 12.17 10.86
N ALA A 195 -19.83 11.62 10.20
CA ALA A 195 -18.57 12.31 9.99
C ALA A 195 -18.75 13.57 9.13
N LEU A 196 -19.56 13.53 8.07
CA LEU A 196 -19.89 14.70 7.24
C LEU A 196 -20.54 15.85 8.03
N LYS A 197 -21.19 15.56 9.16
CA LYS A 197 -21.77 16.60 10.04
C LYS A 197 -20.76 17.19 11.01
N GLN A 198 -19.65 16.50 11.27
CA GLN A 198 -18.66 16.86 12.28
C GLN A 198 -17.35 17.42 11.68
N ILE A 199 -17.02 17.03 10.44
CA ILE A 199 -15.86 17.56 9.73
C ILE A 199 -16.21 18.98 9.23
N LYS A 200 -15.44 19.95 9.70
CA LYS A 200 -15.52 21.35 9.24
C LYS A 200 -14.46 21.61 8.18
#